data_5556444b1ef093e32127812c9ca3f6f9
#
_entry.id   5556444b1ef093e32127812c9ca3f6f9
#
_cell.length_a   1.000
_cell.length_b   1.000
_cell.length_c   1.000
_cell.angle_alpha   90.00
_cell.angle_beta   90.00
_cell.angle_gamma   90.00
#
_symmetry.space_group_name_H-M   'P 1'
#
loop_
_entity.id
_entity.type
_entity.pdbx_description
1 polymer ?
#
loop_
_entity_poly.entity_id
_entity_poly.type
_entity_poly.pdbx_seq_one_letter_code
_entity_poly.pdbx_strand_id
1 'polypeptide(L)'
;MGTRHCRCALFVCLIIAQAAWSAEFGLDQVAAKAKGLSMRPWSAPPEVPAFMRKLSYDEFRSIRFEPARSLWHGTGSRFEVMMMVPGLFFTHPVKLNIINGKSVAPLPFKRDAFTSDDTELMRKVPADLGFAGFKLTFPLNTPAVHDQFLVFAGASYFRAVGKGDNWGLSGRGAAIDTALPSGEEFPSFVEFWLEKPANDAKSMRIYGLLDSKRLTGAYQFTVFPGDVTRIEVKALLFARERMELLGVAPLTSMFFYGEPSSRPLGHWRPEVHDSDGLLVHDGNGEWLWNPLMNPRTLNVQSFIVRDVKGFGLMQRDQRFSSYEDPEASYERRPSMWITPVGSWGPGRVVLVELPTKEETNDNIVAFWSPPAAVAAGSALTFEYRIDVGDAPVLQAANTETRSVLGRSVHTFVGRGEFDGPGDSKGRYRVLVDFKGGALEARAPSAPLRAEVSAMEGGQVLEHSVSWVEASQVWRLAILARPAENKPLALRGALLHENQTLTETWTYTLQQENPIPELGR
;
A
#
# COMPACT_ATOMS: atom_id res chain seq x y z
N MET A 1 -97.27 -8.85 2.54
CA MET A 1 -96.60 -8.05 1.49
C MET A 1 -95.34 -7.54 2.08
N GLY A 2 -94.23 -8.20 1.82
CA GLY A 2 -92.92 -7.87 2.39
C GLY A 2 -91.94 -7.55 1.27
N THR A 3 -91.40 -6.36 1.29
CA THR A 3 -90.36 -5.88 0.35
C THR A 3 -88.95 -6.17 0.92
N ARG A 4 -88.21 -7.05 0.24
CA ARG A 4 -86.80 -7.33 0.51
C ARG A 4 -85.93 -6.27 -0.16
N HIS A 5 -85.16 -5.54 0.64
CA HIS A 5 -84.11 -4.64 0.13
C HIS A 5 -82.77 -5.43 0.00
N CYS A 6 -82.31 -5.57 -1.24
CA CYS A 6 -81.02 -6.14 -1.55
C CYS A 6 -79.92 -5.03 -1.44
N ARG A 7 -79.00 -5.13 -0.49
CA ARG A 7 -77.84 -4.23 -0.37
C ARG A 7 -76.66 -4.84 -1.14
N CYS A 8 -76.31 -4.28 -2.30
CA CYS A 8 -75.05 -4.55 -3.00
C CYS A 8 -73.91 -3.82 -2.28
N ALA A 9 -73.01 -4.59 -1.70
CA ALA A 9 -71.75 -4.06 -1.18
C ALA A 9 -70.72 -3.99 -2.32
N LEU A 10 -70.36 -2.78 -2.72
CA LEU A 10 -69.21 -2.56 -3.65
C LEU A 10 -67.91 -2.72 -2.88
N PHE A 11 -67.14 -3.78 -3.16
CA PHE A 11 -65.78 -3.93 -2.73
C PHE A 11 -64.85 -3.13 -3.68
N VAL A 12 -64.37 -1.98 -3.23
CA VAL A 12 -63.33 -1.21 -3.90
C VAL A 12 -61.99 -1.81 -3.49
N CYS A 13 -61.37 -2.63 -4.36
CA CYS A 13 -59.99 -3.06 -4.22
C CYS A 13 -59.06 -1.88 -4.49
N LEU A 14 -58.52 -1.24 -3.44
CA LEU A 14 -57.40 -0.33 -3.55
C LEU A 14 -56.14 -1.16 -3.87
N ILE A 15 -55.74 -1.17 -5.13
CA ILE A 15 -54.41 -1.64 -5.54
C ILE A 15 -53.40 -0.54 -5.13
N ILE A 16 -52.77 -0.70 -3.98
CA ILE A 16 -51.59 0.10 -3.59
C ILE A 16 -50.44 -0.39 -4.47
N ALA A 17 -50.20 0.30 -5.56
CA ALA A 17 -48.97 0.16 -6.32
C ALA A 17 -47.82 0.65 -5.41
N GLN A 18 -47.14 -0.25 -4.72
CA GLN A 18 -45.86 0.04 -4.12
C GLN A 18 -44.89 0.38 -5.26
N ALA A 19 -44.64 1.66 -5.47
CA ALA A 19 -43.52 2.12 -6.26
C ALA A 19 -42.27 1.59 -5.56
N ALA A 20 -41.74 0.47 -6.03
CA ALA A 20 -40.42 0.03 -5.66
C ALA A 20 -39.46 1.13 -6.12
N TRP A 21 -39.07 2.01 -5.22
CA TRP A 21 -37.97 2.90 -5.47
C TRP A 21 -36.75 1.99 -5.72
N SER A 22 -36.35 1.86 -6.99
CA SER A 22 -35.12 1.20 -7.35
C SER A 22 -34.01 1.95 -6.59
N ALA A 23 -33.49 1.32 -5.55
CA ALA A 23 -32.36 1.87 -4.79
C ALA A 23 -31.20 2.12 -5.78
N GLU A 24 -30.59 3.27 -5.66
CA GLU A 24 -29.40 3.60 -6.44
C GLU A 24 -28.32 2.54 -6.17
N PHE A 25 -27.61 2.09 -7.22
CA PHE A 25 -26.54 1.10 -7.06
C PHE A 25 -25.41 1.67 -6.20
N GLY A 26 -24.93 0.90 -5.24
CA GLY A 26 -23.88 1.33 -4.33
C GLY A 26 -23.18 0.17 -3.61
N LEU A 27 -22.49 0.50 -2.53
CA LEU A 27 -21.71 -0.47 -1.74
C LEU A 27 -22.57 -1.61 -1.19
N ASP A 28 -23.84 -1.35 -0.82
CA ASP A 28 -24.73 -2.35 -0.25
C ASP A 28 -25.06 -3.48 -1.23
N GLN A 29 -25.22 -3.18 -2.53
CA GLN A 29 -25.44 -4.18 -3.56
C GLN A 29 -24.20 -5.06 -3.77
N VAL A 30 -23.00 -4.46 -3.72
CA VAL A 30 -21.73 -5.21 -3.79
C VAL A 30 -21.53 -6.05 -2.52
N ALA A 31 -21.89 -5.51 -1.35
CA ALA A 31 -21.82 -6.22 -0.06
C ALA A 31 -22.77 -7.43 -0.02
N ALA A 32 -24.00 -7.27 -0.52
CA ALA A 32 -24.93 -8.39 -0.65
C ALA A 32 -24.37 -9.50 -1.55
N LYS A 33 -23.72 -9.13 -2.66
CA LYS A 33 -23.06 -10.09 -3.57
C LYS A 33 -21.87 -10.78 -2.89
N ALA A 34 -20.98 -10.02 -2.22
CA ALA A 34 -19.86 -10.56 -1.48
C ALA A 34 -20.30 -11.52 -0.37
N LYS A 35 -21.30 -11.14 0.44
CA LYS A 35 -21.91 -11.99 1.46
C LYS A 35 -22.49 -13.27 0.86
N GLY A 36 -23.18 -13.17 -0.27
CA GLY A 36 -23.72 -14.34 -0.98
C GLY A 36 -22.62 -15.30 -1.47
N LEU A 37 -21.47 -14.77 -1.89
CA LEU A 37 -20.29 -15.58 -2.27
C LEU A 37 -19.64 -16.24 -1.05
N SER A 38 -19.55 -15.58 0.10
CA SER A 38 -18.93 -16.16 1.30
C SER A 38 -19.69 -17.38 1.86
N MET A 39 -20.98 -17.52 1.51
CA MET A 39 -21.82 -18.65 1.92
C MET A 39 -21.71 -19.87 1.00
N ARG A 40 -20.88 -19.81 -0.05
CA ARG A 40 -20.69 -20.87 -1.04
C ARG A 40 -19.23 -21.28 -1.08
N PRO A 41 -18.93 -22.54 -1.44
CA PRO A 41 -17.56 -22.95 -1.76
C PRO A 41 -16.97 -22.03 -2.82
N TRP A 42 -15.69 -21.70 -2.65
CA TRP A 42 -14.98 -20.90 -3.64
C TRP A 42 -14.81 -21.68 -4.95
N SER A 43 -14.92 -20.99 -6.06
CA SER A 43 -14.63 -21.50 -7.39
C SER A 43 -13.63 -20.58 -8.06
N ALA A 44 -12.54 -21.16 -8.59
CA ALA A 44 -11.56 -20.36 -9.30
C ALA A 44 -12.21 -19.66 -10.50
N PRO A 45 -11.90 -18.37 -10.74
CA PRO A 45 -12.36 -17.69 -11.94
C PRO A 45 -11.76 -18.37 -13.20
N PRO A 46 -12.43 -18.26 -14.36
CA PRO A 46 -11.90 -18.82 -15.59
C PRO A 46 -10.55 -18.16 -15.94
N GLU A 47 -9.62 -18.96 -16.45
CA GLU A 47 -8.35 -18.45 -16.95
C GLU A 47 -8.48 -17.92 -18.38
N VAL A 48 -7.64 -16.94 -18.72
CA VAL A 48 -7.48 -16.49 -20.11
C VAL A 48 -6.83 -17.61 -20.97
N PRO A 49 -7.01 -17.59 -22.30
CA PRO A 49 -6.44 -18.60 -23.18
C PRO A 49 -4.94 -18.83 -22.96
N ALA A 50 -4.52 -20.09 -23.08
CA ALA A 50 -3.15 -20.50 -22.76
C ALA A 50 -2.08 -19.73 -23.57
N PHE A 51 -2.36 -19.36 -24.82
CA PHE A 51 -1.40 -18.60 -25.62
C PHE A 51 -1.20 -17.18 -25.06
N MET A 52 -2.25 -16.51 -24.51
CA MET A 52 -2.14 -15.20 -23.86
C MET A 52 -1.28 -15.27 -22.60
N ARG A 53 -1.36 -16.36 -21.84
CA ARG A 53 -0.54 -16.59 -20.63
C ARG A 53 0.92 -16.90 -20.94
N LYS A 54 1.22 -17.36 -22.16
CA LYS A 54 2.56 -17.74 -22.63
C LYS A 54 3.25 -16.67 -23.46
N LEU A 55 2.65 -15.50 -23.63
CA LEU A 55 3.29 -14.39 -24.33
C LEU A 55 4.60 -14.01 -23.61
N SER A 56 5.61 -13.69 -24.37
CA SER A 56 6.79 -13.01 -23.84
C SER A 56 6.42 -11.61 -23.33
N TYR A 57 7.28 -11.02 -22.53
CA TYR A 57 7.07 -9.66 -22.03
C TYR A 57 6.92 -8.65 -23.18
N ASP A 58 7.76 -8.76 -24.21
CA ASP A 58 7.72 -7.85 -25.37
C ASP A 58 6.45 -8.02 -26.20
N GLU A 59 6.01 -9.24 -26.46
CA GLU A 59 4.73 -9.51 -27.14
C GLU A 59 3.56 -8.94 -26.34
N PHE A 60 3.52 -9.17 -25.02
CA PHE A 60 2.46 -8.65 -24.18
C PHE A 60 2.46 -7.12 -24.14
N ARG A 61 3.64 -6.49 -24.00
CA ARG A 61 3.81 -5.04 -23.99
C ARG A 61 3.45 -4.39 -25.33
N SER A 62 3.56 -5.12 -26.44
CA SER A 62 3.19 -4.61 -27.77
C SER A 62 1.69 -4.37 -27.90
N ILE A 63 0.85 -5.06 -27.11
CA ILE A 63 -0.60 -4.86 -27.10
C ILE A 63 -0.93 -3.61 -26.29
N ARG A 64 -1.33 -2.55 -26.97
CA ARG A 64 -1.58 -1.23 -26.39
C ARG A 64 -3.05 -0.86 -26.51
N PHE A 65 -3.60 -0.28 -25.45
CA PHE A 65 -4.93 0.33 -25.50
C PHE A 65 -4.87 1.66 -26.28
N GLU A 66 -5.83 1.88 -27.15
CA GLU A 66 -5.95 3.12 -27.94
C GLU A 66 -6.53 4.25 -27.07
N PRO A 67 -5.77 5.31 -26.72
CA PRO A 67 -6.25 6.36 -25.81
C PRO A 67 -7.54 7.04 -26.25
N ALA A 68 -7.75 7.20 -27.56
CA ALA A 68 -8.99 7.76 -28.12
C ALA A 68 -10.24 6.90 -27.86
N ARG A 69 -10.06 5.65 -27.42
CA ARG A 69 -11.14 4.72 -27.04
C ARG A 69 -11.39 4.70 -25.54
N SER A 70 -10.72 5.55 -24.74
CA SER A 70 -10.96 5.66 -23.30
C SER A 70 -12.44 5.95 -23.02
N LEU A 71 -12.97 5.37 -21.93
CA LEU A 71 -14.31 5.75 -21.49
C LEU A 71 -14.33 7.26 -21.21
N TRP A 72 -15.40 7.90 -21.66
CA TRP A 72 -15.68 9.33 -21.51
C TRP A 72 -14.71 10.25 -22.25
N HIS A 73 -13.85 9.73 -23.12
CA HIS A 73 -13.01 10.54 -24.00
C HIS A 73 -13.87 11.46 -24.88
N GLY A 74 -13.47 12.72 -24.99
CA GLY A 74 -14.19 13.72 -25.80
C GLY A 74 -15.55 14.16 -25.26
N THR A 75 -15.96 13.72 -24.06
CA THR A 75 -17.26 14.11 -23.45
C THR A 75 -17.16 15.36 -22.56
N GLY A 76 -15.95 15.91 -22.39
CA GLY A 76 -15.66 17.01 -21.45
C GLY A 76 -15.42 16.54 -20.01
N SER A 77 -15.43 15.23 -19.75
CA SER A 77 -15.07 14.68 -18.44
C SER A 77 -13.59 14.88 -18.17
N ARG A 78 -13.25 15.25 -16.93
CA ARG A 78 -11.86 15.30 -16.47
C ARG A 78 -11.29 13.91 -16.21
N PHE A 79 -12.14 12.91 -15.95
CA PHE A 79 -11.74 11.52 -15.77
C PHE A 79 -11.98 10.73 -17.05
N GLU A 80 -10.98 9.96 -17.44
CA GLU A 80 -11.12 8.97 -18.49
C GLU A 80 -10.62 7.61 -17.96
N VAL A 81 -11.06 6.51 -18.58
CA VAL A 81 -10.65 5.17 -18.19
C VAL A 81 -10.11 4.41 -19.39
N MET A 82 -8.87 3.97 -19.25
CA MET A 82 -8.18 3.08 -20.18
C MET A 82 -8.27 1.64 -19.70
N MET A 83 -8.54 0.71 -20.59
CA MET A 83 -8.63 -0.70 -20.25
C MET A 83 -7.28 -1.41 -20.40
N MET A 84 -7.10 -2.50 -19.68
CA MET A 84 -5.91 -3.35 -19.77
C MET A 84 -6.30 -4.74 -20.29
N VAL A 85 -5.52 -5.24 -21.26
CA VAL A 85 -5.68 -6.58 -21.79
C VAL A 85 -5.14 -7.61 -20.79
N PRO A 86 -5.81 -8.75 -20.56
CA PRO A 86 -5.26 -9.83 -19.75
C PRO A 86 -4.31 -10.71 -20.57
N GLY A 87 -3.37 -11.35 -19.89
CA GLY A 87 -2.31 -12.19 -20.46
C GLY A 87 -1.08 -12.14 -19.58
N LEU A 88 -0.06 -12.91 -19.91
CA LEU A 88 1.18 -13.04 -19.16
C LEU A 88 0.91 -13.24 -17.65
N PHE A 89 1.13 -12.24 -16.80
CA PHE A 89 0.89 -12.27 -15.35
C PHE A 89 -0.59 -12.12 -14.97
N PHE A 90 -1.42 -11.54 -15.85
CA PHE A 90 -2.84 -11.32 -15.63
C PHE A 90 -3.65 -12.49 -16.17
N THR A 91 -3.66 -13.58 -15.43
CA THR A 91 -4.16 -14.89 -15.89
C THR A 91 -5.69 -15.04 -15.82
N HIS A 92 -6.39 -14.14 -15.13
CA HIS A 92 -7.83 -14.15 -14.95
C HIS A 92 -8.44 -12.80 -15.36
N PRO A 93 -9.52 -12.80 -16.15
CA PRO A 93 -10.20 -11.56 -16.50
C PRO A 93 -11.07 -11.05 -15.33
N VAL A 94 -11.18 -9.73 -15.22
CA VAL A 94 -12.12 -9.05 -14.33
C VAL A 94 -13.32 -8.53 -15.12
N LYS A 95 -14.50 -8.51 -14.49
CA LYS A 95 -15.71 -7.93 -15.06
C LYS A 95 -15.74 -6.43 -14.76
N LEU A 96 -16.05 -5.63 -15.77
CA LEU A 96 -16.23 -4.18 -15.61
C LEU A 96 -17.68 -3.81 -15.92
N ASN A 97 -18.26 -2.96 -15.10
CA ASN A 97 -19.60 -2.40 -15.27
C ASN A 97 -19.54 -0.87 -15.19
N ILE A 98 -20.43 -0.20 -15.86
CA ILE A 98 -20.59 1.25 -15.82
C ILE A 98 -21.88 1.60 -15.11
N ILE A 99 -21.79 2.50 -14.13
CA ILE A 99 -22.93 3.13 -13.48
C ILE A 99 -23.13 4.50 -14.14
N ASN A 100 -24.33 4.75 -14.70
CA ASN A 100 -24.72 6.03 -15.24
C ASN A 100 -26.08 6.43 -14.65
N GLY A 101 -26.04 7.24 -13.59
CA GLY A 101 -27.21 7.51 -12.77
C GLY A 101 -27.77 6.22 -12.17
N LYS A 102 -29.01 5.88 -12.48
CA LYS A 102 -29.67 4.65 -12.01
C LYS A 102 -29.38 3.42 -12.89
N SER A 103 -28.75 3.59 -14.03
CA SER A 103 -28.46 2.49 -14.96
C SER A 103 -27.12 1.85 -14.64
N VAL A 104 -27.09 0.52 -14.59
CA VAL A 104 -25.87 -0.28 -14.48
C VAL A 104 -25.81 -1.22 -15.66
N ALA A 105 -24.73 -1.17 -16.41
CA ALA A 105 -24.55 -2.00 -17.60
C ALA A 105 -23.13 -2.61 -17.62
N PRO A 106 -22.97 -3.88 -18.05
CA PRO A 106 -21.64 -4.46 -18.25
C PRO A 106 -20.90 -3.73 -19.37
N LEU A 107 -19.60 -3.56 -19.22
CA LEU A 107 -18.72 -3.05 -20.25
C LEU A 107 -18.22 -4.24 -21.10
N PRO A 108 -18.62 -4.35 -22.37
CA PRO A 108 -18.15 -5.42 -23.22
C PRO A 108 -16.68 -5.18 -23.61
N PHE A 109 -15.91 -6.27 -23.65
CA PHE A 109 -14.57 -6.23 -24.25
C PHE A 109 -14.66 -5.92 -25.75
N LYS A 110 -13.82 -5.01 -26.23
CA LYS A 110 -13.71 -4.66 -27.63
C LYS A 110 -12.27 -4.80 -28.07
N ARG A 111 -11.99 -5.81 -28.91
CA ARG A 111 -10.63 -6.05 -29.42
C ARG A 111 -10.09 -4.87 -30.22
N ASP A 112 -10.95 -4.15 -30.96
CA ASP A 112 -10.60 -2.98 -31.76
C ASP A 112 -10.22 -1.74 -30.94
N ALA A 113 -10.36 -1.80 -29.62
CA ALA A 113 -9.83 -0.78 -28.71
C ALA A 113 -8.34 -1.01 -28.36
N PHE A 114 -7.75 -2.10 -28.86
CA PHE A 114 -6.34 -2.43 -28.65
C PHE A 114 -5.62 -2.56 -29.98
N THR A 115 -4.37 -2.17 -30.00
CA THR A 115 -3.48 -2.23 -31.15
C THR A 115 -2.20 -2.97 -30.82
N SER A 116 -1.58 -3.59 -31.81
CA SER A 116 -0.22 -4.15 -31.71
C SER A 116 0.41 -4.08 -33.11
N ASP A 117 1.72 -3.97 -33.14
CA ASP A 117 2.50 -4.08 -34.38
C ASP A 117 2.44 -5.52 -34.93
N ASP A 118 2.18 -6.51 -34.07
CA ASP A 118 1.90 -7.90 -34.47
C ASP A 118 0.40 -8.10 -34.77
N THR A 119 0.06 -7.98 -36.04
CA THR A 119 -1.32 -8.16 -36.54
C THR A 119 -1.82 -9.62 -36.39
N GLU A 120 -0.93 -10.61 -36.46
CA GLU A 120 -1.28 -12.02 -36.30
C GLU A 120 -1.64 -12.32 -34.84
N LEU A 121 -0.91 -11.74 -33.88
CA LEU A 121 -1.24 -11.81 -32.47
C LEU A 121 -2.64 -11.23 -32.23
N MET A 122 -2.91 -10.03 -32.77
CA MET A 122 -4.21 -9.37 -32.59
C MET A 122 -5.38 -10.16 -33.19
N ARG A 123 -5.18 -10.89 -34.29
CA ARG A 123 -6.23 -11.77 -34.85
C ARG A 123 -6.59 -12.93 -33.92
N LYS A 124 -5.61 -13.45 -33.17
CA LYS A 124 -5.80 -14.57 -32.22
C LYS A 124 -6.49 -14.13 -30.92
N VAL A 125 -6.44 -12.84 -30.55
CA VAL A 125 -7.09 -12.32 -29.34
C VAL A 125 -8.60 -12.53 -29.43
N PRO A 126 -9.24 -13.24 -28.49
CA PRO A 126 -10.69 -13.46 -28.51
C PRO A 126 -11.47 -12.14 -28.44
N ALA A 127 -12.64 -12.11 -29.08
CA ALA A 127 -13.50 -10.93 -29.08
C ALA A 127 -14.15 -10.66 -27.70
N ASP A 128 -14.14 -11.65 -26.81
CA ASP A 128 -14.75 -11.66 -25.49
C ASP A 128 -13.73 -11.93 -24.37
N LEU A 129 -12.43 -11.64 -24.63
CA LEU A 129 -11.33 -11.95 -23.70
C LEU A 129 -11.53 -11.40 -22.28
N GLY A 130 -12.23 -10.29 -22.12
CA GLY A 130 -12.34 -9.55 -20.86
C GLY A 130 -11.14 -8.63 -20.61
N PHE A 131 -10.99 -8.15 -19.38
CA PHE A 131 -10.00 -7.15 -19.01
C PHE A 131 -9.11 -7.66 -17.87
N ALA A 132 -7.83 -7.27 -17.86
CA ALA A 132 -6.95 -7.47 -16.69
C ALA A 132 -7.25 -6.48 -15.55
N GLY A 133 -7.82 -5.35 -15.92
CA GLY A 133 -8.07 -4.22 -15.05
C GLY A 133 -8.22 -2.95 -15.87
N PHE A 134 -7.98 -1.82 -15.22
CA PHE A 134 -8.14 -0.50 -15.84
C PHE A 134 -7.20 0.52 -15.20
N LYS A 135 -6.99 1.62 -15.94
CA LYS A 135 -6.24 2.80 -15.49
C LYS A 135 -7.15 4.01 -15.54
N LEU A 136 -7.11 4.84 -14.50
CA LEU A 136 -7.73 6.16 -14.53
C LEU A 136 -6.73 7.20 -15.00
N THR A 137 -7.21 8.12 -15.84
CA THR A 137 -6.45 9.29 -16.27
C THR A 137 -7.16 10.56 -15.83
N PHE A 138 -6.37 11.62 -15.62
CA PHE A 138 -6.83 12.92 -15.16
C PHE A 138 -5.81 13.99 -15.58
N PRO A 139 -6.20 15.26 -15.80
CA PRO A 139 -5.25 16.36 -16.00
C PRO A 139 -4.51 16.67 -14.69
N LEU A 140 -3.53 15.82 -14.33
CA LEU A 140 -2.83 15.86 -13.04
C LEU A 140 -1.66 16.83 -13.07
N ASN A 141 -0.73 16.64 -14.02
CA ASN A 141 0.48 17.47 -14.12
C ASN A 141 0.22 18.77 -14.88
N THR A 142 -0.51 18.69 -15.96
CA THR A 142 -0.89 19.84 -16.79
C THR A 142 -2.35 19.74 -17.24
N PRO A 143 -3.06 20.86 -17.46
CA PRO A 143 -4.45 20.84 -17.91
C PRO A 143 -4.66 20.19 -19.30
N ALA A 144 -3.61 20.11 -20.11
CA ALA A 144 -3.68 19.62 -21.50
C ALA A 144 -3.49 18.11 -21.64
N VAL A 145 -2.96 17.44 -20.61
CA VAL A 145 -2.58 16.03 -20.68
C VAL A 145 -3.35 15.24 -19.62
N HIS A 146 -3.99 14.16 -20.04
CA HIS A 146 -4.61 13.19 -19.15
C HIS A 146 -3.55 12.18 -18.69
N ASP A 147 -2.91 12.46 -17.56
CA ASP A 147 -1.92 11.58 -16.95
C ASP A 147 -2.58 10.35 -16.33
N GLN A 148 -1.96 9.17 -16.47
CA GLN A 148 -2.37 7.98 -15.75
C GLN A 148 -1.97 8.13 -14.28
N PHE A 149 -2.94 8.15 -13.35
CA PHE A 149 -2.67 8.40 -11.93
C PHE A 149 -3.10 7.26 -11.00
N LEU A 150 -3.95 6.34 -11.46
CA LEU A 150 -4.41 5.19 -10.68
C LEU A 150 -4.58 3.99 -11.62
N VAL A 151 -4.13 2.82 -11.17
CA VAL A 151 -4.30 1.54 -11.87
C VAL A 151 -4.78 0.46 -10.92
N PHE A 152 -5.75 -0.34 -11.35
CA PHE A 152 -6.15 -1.60 -10.72
C PHE A 152 -5.83 -2.73 -11.68
N ALA A 153 -4.90 -3.62 -11.31
CA ALA A 153 -4.53 -4.77 -12.13
C ALA A 153 -3.82 -5.84 -11.30
N GLY A 154 -4.17 -7.09 -11.53
CA GLY A 154 -3.58 -8.25 -10.87
C GLY A 154 -4.04 -8.46 -9.43
N ALA A 155 -4.60 -9.62 -9.12
CA ALA A 155 -5.17 -9.94 -7.82
C ALA A 155 -5.97 -8.75 -7.24
N SER A 156 -5.58 -8.22 -6.08
CA SER A 156 -6.23 -7.03 -5.52
C SER A 156 -5.31 -5.80 -5.46
N TYR A 157 -4.26 -5.78 -6.28
CA TYR A 157 -3.31 -4.68 -6.32
C TYR A 157 -3.87 -3.43 -7.01
N PHE A 158 -3.47 -2.28 -6.48
CA PHE A 158 -3.64 -0.99 -7.14
C PHE A 158 -2.45 -0.09 -6.84
N ARG A 159 -2.12 0.77 -7.79
CA ARG A 159 -1.05 1.78 -7.67
C ARG A 159 -1.63 3.14 -7.96
N ALA A 160 -1.16 4.16 -7.24
CA ALA A 160 -1.53 5.53 -7.48
C ALA A 160 -0.29 6.44 -7.40
N VAL A 161 -0.40 7.63 -7.99
CA VAL A 161 0.63 8.68 -7.94
C VAL A 161 -0.02 10.03 -7.64
N GLY A 162 0.70 10.89 -6.95
CA GLY A 162 0.41 12.31 -6.88
C GLY A 162 0.99 13.07 -8.06
N LYS A 163 0.80 14.38 -8.09
CA LYS A 163 1.35 15.25 -9.11
C LYS A 163 2.88 15.27 -9.06
N GLY A 164 3.50 14.96 -10.18
CA GLY A 164 4.97 14.94 -10.31
C GLY A 164 5.62 13.62 -9.92
N ASP A 165 4.89 12.68 -9.31
CA ASP A 165 5.42 11.39 -8.91
C ASP A 165 5.55 10.41 -10.08
N ASN A 166 6.40 9.41 -9.90
CA ASN A 166 6.49 8.20 -10.71
C ASN A 166 5.82 7.01 -10.00
N TRP A 167 5.59 5.92 -10.76
CA TRP A 167 5.05 4.69 -10.18
C TRP A 167 6.04 4.05 -9.21
N GLY A 168 5.56 3.65 -8.03
CA GLY A 168 6.31 2.97 -6.98
C GLY A 168 5.49 1.87 -6.33
N LEU A 169 5.35 1.93 -5.01
CA LEU A 169 4.65 0.95 -4.18
C LEU A 169 3.17 0.77 -4.57
N SER A 170 2.58 -0.31 -4.06
CA SER A 170 1.20 -0.71 -4.32
C SER A 170 0.39 -0.79 -3.02
N GLY A 171 -0.92 -0.46 -3.11
CA GLY A 171 -1.91 -0.91 -2.15
C GLY A 171 -2.55 -2.22 -2.59
N ARG A 172 -3.14 -2.96 -1.66
CA ARG A 172 -3.89 -4.20 -1.91
C ARG A 172 -5.25 -4.15 -1.22
N GLY A 173 -6.22 -4.91 -1.73
CA GLY A 173 -7.51 -5.05 -1.07
C GLY A 173 -7.38 -5.70 0.30
N ALA A 174 -6.80 -6.88 0.36
CA ALA A 174 -6.51 -7.61 1.60
C ALA A 174 -5.29 -8.51 1.43
N ALA A 175 -4.68 -8.91 2.56
CA ALA A 175 -3.65 -9.93 2.62
C ALA A 175 -4.08 -11.03 3.61
N ILE A 176 -3.79 -12.29 3.31
CA ILE A 176 -4.17 -13.41 4.16
C ILE A 176 -2.96 -14.29 4.37
N ASP A 177 -2.61 -14.51 5.65
CA ASP A 177 -1.53 -15.38 6.10
C ASP A 177 -0.17 -15.06 5.44
N THR A 178 0.09 -13.79 5.15
CA THR A 178 1.37 -13.33 4.61
C THR A 178 2.50 -13.73 5.55
N ALA A 179 3.52 -14.35 4.99
CA ALA A 179 4.70 -14.86 5.68
C ALA A 179 4.44 -15.99 6.69
N LEU A 180 3.26 -16.59 6.72
CA LEU A 180 3.01 -17.79 7.52
C LEU A 180 3.46 -19.05 6.77
N PRO A 181 3.87 -20.13 7.50
CA PRO A 181 4.26 -21.41 6.88
C PRO A 181 3.14 -22.07 6.05
N SER A 182 1.87 -21.73 6.32
CA SER A 182 0.71 -22.17 5.56
C SER A 182 0.67 -21.67 4.12
N GLY A 183 1.47 -20.65 3.81
CA GLY A 183 1.47 -19.94 2.55
C GLY A 183 0.46 -18.79 2.51
N GLU A 184 0.81 -17.73 1.79
CA GLU A 184 -0.04 -16.56 1.58
C GLU A 184 -1.15 -16.86 0.58
N GLU A 185 -2.34 -16.34 0.85
CA GLU A 185 -3.43 -16.29 -0.10
C GLU A 185 -3.62 -14.86 -0.61
N PHE A 186 -3.77 -14.73 -1.94
CA PHE A 186 -3.95 -13.46 -2.64
C PHE A 186 -5.40 -13.28 -3.07
N PRO A 187 -6.25 -12.60 -2.27
CA PRO A 187 -7.59 -12.24 -2.72
C PRO A 187 -7.56 -11.40 -3.98
N SER A 188 -8.52 -11.60 -4.87
CA SER A 188 -8.57 -10.91 -6.17
C SER A 188 -9.84 -10.10 -6.33
N PHE A 189 -9.73 -8.90 -6.89
CA PHE A 189 -10.89 -8.21 -7.41
C PHE A 189 -11.37 -8.91 -8.68
N VAL A 190 -12.61 -9.41 -8.65
CA VAL A 190 -13.20 -10.18 -9.75
C VAL A 190 -14.21 -9.38 -10.56
N GLU A 191 -14.69 -8.26 -10.02
CA GLU A 191 -15.66 -7.39 -10.69
C GLU A 191 -15.57 -5.97 -10.16
N PHE A 192 -15.70 -4.98 -11.05
CA PHE A 192 -15.75 -3.56 -10.70
C PHE A 192 -16.96 -2.87 -11.31
N TRP A 193 -17.40 -1.80 -10.65
CA TRP A 193 -18.40 -0.86 -11.15
C TRP A 193 -17.81 0.54 -11.11
N LEU A 194 -17.74 1.18 -12.27
CA LEU A 194 -17.18 2.50 -12.48
C LEU A 194 -18.33 3.50 -12.60
N GLU A 195 -18.43 4.40 -11.63
CA GLU A 195 -19.47 5.43 -11.66
C GLU A 195 -19.04 6.56 -12.60
N LYS A 196 -19.90 6.89 -13.59
CA LYS A 196 -19.63 7.98 -14.50
C LYS A 196 -19.63 9.32 -13.76
N PRO A 197 -18.50 10.03 -13.69
CA PRO A 197 -18.44 11.30 -12.99
C PRO A 197 -19.11 12.42 -13.80
N ALA A 198 -19.51 13.51 -13.12
CA ALA A 198 -19.85 14.75 -13.79
C ALA A 198 -18.62 15.32 -14.50
N ASN A 199 -18.82 16.17 -15.52
CA ASN A 199 -17.72 16.65 -16.34
C ASN A 199 -16.67 17.45 -15.54
N ASP A 200 -17.11 18.23 -14.56
CA ASP A 200 -16.26 19.06 -13.69
C ASP A 200 -15.89 18.35 -12.36
N ALA A 201 -16.21 17.07 -12.24
CA ALA A 201 -15.97 16.30 -11.01
C ALA A 201 -14.48 16.36 -10.60
N LYS A 202 -14.26 16.49 -9.29
CA LYS A 202 -12.92 16.42 -8.67
C LYS A 202 -12.62 15.06 -8.07
N SER A 203 -13.61 14.16 -8.07
CA SER A 203 -13.49 12.81 -7.56
C SER A 203 -14.29 11.84 -8.41
N MET A 204 -13.90 10.57 -8.35
CA MET A 204 -14.60 9.47 -9.00
C MET A 204 -14.81 8.33 -8.02
N ARG A 205 -15.98 7.68 -8.11
CA ARG A 205 -16.33 6.54 -7.27
C ARG A 205 -16.21 5.23 -8.05
N ILE A 206 -15.64 4.22 -7.39
CA ILE A 206 -15.40 2.89 -7.93
C ILE A 206 -15.83 1.89 -6.88
N TYR A 207 -16.56 0.85 -7.28
CA TYR A 207 -16.87 -0.27 -6.41
C TYR A 207 -16.14 -1.52 -6.90
N GLY A 208 -15.64 -2.33 -5.96
CA GLY A 208 -14.91 -3.57 -6.24
C GLY A 208 -15.48 -4.75 -5.46
N LEU A 209 -15.64 -5.88 -6.11
CA LEU A 209 -15.95 -7.16 -5.50
C LEU A 209 -14.67 -7.99 -5.39
N LEU A 210 -14.27 -8.28 -4.16
CA LEU A 210 -13.13 -9.14 -3.84
C LEU A 210 -13.61 -10.57 -3.62
N ASP A 211 -12.89 -11.56 -4.13
CA ASP A 211 -13.17 -12.98 -3.90
C ASP A 211 -11.89 -13.79 -3.80
N SER A 212 -11.87 -14.76 -2.88
CA SER A 212 -10.80 -15.75 -2.69
C SER A 212 -11.32 -16.97 -1.93
N LYS A 213 -10.46 -17.95 -1.67
CA LYS A 213 -10.85 -19.18 -0.95
C LYS A 213 -11.43 -18.88 0.43
N ARG A 214 -10.77 -17.99 1.19
CA ARG A 214 -11.10 -17.74 2.60
C ARG A 214 -11.81 -16.42 2.84
N LEU A 215 -11.83 -15.49 1.88
CA LEU A 215 -12.36 -14.14 2.07
C LEU A 215 -13.13 -13.66 0.85
N THR A 216 -14.25 -12.98 1.09
CA THR A 216 -14.91 -12.13 0.10
C THR A 216 -15.02 -10.70 0.64
N GLY A 217 -15.14 -9.72 -0.23
CA GLY A 217 -15.24 -8.33 0.20
C GLY A 217 -15.94 -7.44 -0.79
N ALA A 218 -16.60 -6.43 -0.27
CA ALA A 218 -17.16 -5.32 -1.02
C ALA A 218 -16.36 -4.05 -0.69
N TYR A 219 -15.90 -3.37 -1.72
CA TYR A 219 -15.10 -2.16 -1.59
C TYR A 219 -15.78 -1.00 -2.30
N GLN A 220 -15.69 0.17 -1.69
CA GLN A 220 -15.93 1.46 -2.34
C GLN A 220 -14.64 2.27 -2.24
N PHE A 221 -14.17 2.74 -3.36
CA PHE A 221 -13.06 3.69 -3.47
C PHE A 221 -13.63 5.01 -3.99
N THR A 222 -13.35 6.11 -3.28
CA THR A 222 -13.58 7.47 -3.80
C THR A 222 -12.21 8.11 -3.98
N VAL A 223 -11.84 8.40 -5.23
CA VAL A 223 -10.50 8.86 -5.58
C VAL A 223 -10.50 10.34 -5.91
N PHE A 224 -9.53 11.06 -5.36
CA PHE A 224 -9.33 12.51 -5.50
C PHE A 224 -7.90 12.74 -6.00
N PRO A 225 -7.68 12.88 -7.32
CA PRO A 225 -6.36 13.20 -7.84
C PRO A 225 -5.93 14.62 -7.48
N GLY A 226 -4.64 14.81 -7.19
CA GLY A 226 -4.08 16.11 -6.79
C GLY A 226 -2.57 16.05 -6.54
N ASP A 227 -2.00 17.09 -5.93
CA ASP A 227 -0.60 17.08 -5.49
C ASP A 227 -0.33 15.86 -4.60
N VAL A 228 -1.27 15.54 -3.71
CA VAL A 228 -1.44 14.25 -3.06
C VAL A 228 -2.71 13.62 -3.62
N THR A 229 -2.61 12.45 -4.20
CA THR A 229 -3.78 11.68 -4.59
C THR A 229 -4.35 11.00 -3.34
N ARG A 230 -5.61 11.32 -3.03
CA ARG A 230 -6.33 10.75 -1.90
C ARG A 230 -7.30 9.68 -2.37
N ILE A 231 -7.36 8.57 -1.64
CA ILE A 231 -8.31 7.49 -1.88
C ILE A 231 -9.04 7.19 -0.56
N GLU A 232 -10.33 7.45 -0.50
CA GLU A 232 -11.18 7.04 0.62
C GLU A 232 -11.71 5.64 0.33
N VAL A 233 -11.55 4.75 1.30
CA VAL A 233 -11.89 3.33 1.16
C VAL A 233 -12.90 2.93 2.23
N LYS A 234 -13.99 2.28 1.79
CA LYS A 234 -14.89 1.52 2.65
C LYS A 234 -14.83 0.06 2.23
N ALA A 235 -14.54 -0.82 3.19
CA ALA A 235 -14.39 -2.25 2.96
C ALA A 235 -15.29 -3.05 3.90
N LEU A 236 -16.16 -3.88 3.35
CA LEU A 236 -16.96 -4.86 4.08
C LEU A 236 -16.45 -6.24 3.71
N LEU A 237 -15.87 -6.94 4.67
CA LEU A 237 -15.20 -8.22 4.49
C LEU A 237 -16.03 -9.34 5.12
N PHE A 238 -16.14 -10.47 4.44
CA PHE A 238 -16.87 -11.65 4.90
C PHE A 238 -15.94 -12.87 4.85
N ALA A 239 -15.61 -13.42 6.01
CA ALA A 239 -14.76 -14.59 6.13
C ALA A 239 -15.51 -15.85 5.70
N ARG A 240 -15.09 -16.48 4.61
CA ARG A 240 -15.60 -17.79 4.16
C ARG A 240 -15.02 -18.91 5.02
N GLU A 241 -13.75 -18.81 5.34
CA GLU A 241 -13.02 -19.74 6.20
C GLU A 241 -12.20 -18.98 7.23
N ARG A 242 -11.63 -19.72 8.21
CA ARG A 242 -10.74 -19.16 9.22
C ARG A 242 -9.45 -18.63 8.58
N MET A 243 -8.99 -17.45 9.03
CA MET A 243 -7.71 -16.84 8.68
C MET A 243 -6.89 -16.60 9.95
N GLU A 244 -5.64 -17.05 9.97
CA GLU A 244 -4.76 -16.87 11.14
C GLU A 244 -4.21 -15.44 11.19
N LEU A 245 -3.98 -14.83 10.03
CA LEU A 245 -3.47 -13.47 9.90
C LEU A 245 -4.21 -12.73 8.77
N LEU A 246 -5.13 -11.83 9.14
CA LEU A 246 -5.78 -10.94 8.18
C LEU A 246 -5.00 -9.62 8.12
N GLY A 247 -4.50 -9.27 6.95
CA GLY A 247 -3.93 -7.95 6.67
C GLY A 247 -4.97 -7.00 6.09
N VAL A 248 -5.20 -5.88 6.79
CA VAL A 248 -6.10 -4.79 6.40
C VAL A 248 -5.27 -3.63 5.86
N ALA A 249 -5.74 -3.00 4.78
CA ALA A 249 -5.06 -1.94 4.06
C ALA A 249 -3.59 -2.25 3.76
N PRO A 250 -3.29 -3.41 3.12
CA PRO A 250 -1.91 -3.82 2.90
C PRO A 250 -1.24 -2.91 1.88
N LEU A 251 0.03 -2.61 2.15
CA LEU A 251 0.96 -1.93 1.26
C LEU A 251 2.06 -2.91 0.85
N THR A 252 2.51 -2.83 -0.39
CA THR A 252 3.58 -3.66 -0.93
C THR A 252 4.58 -2.77 -1.63
N SER A 253 5.87 -2.96 -1.34
CA SER A 253 6.96 -2.14 -1.84
C SER A 253 8.21 -2.97 -2.14
N MET A 254 9.25 -2.32 -2.63
CA MET A 254 10.54 -2.92 -2.91
C MET A 254 11.64 -2.18 -2.14
N PHE A 255 12.53 -2.96 -1.49
CA PHE A 255 13.78 -2.50 -0.92
C PHE A 255 14.89 -3.49 -1.28
N PHE A 256 15.79 -3.08 -2.15
CA PHE A 256 16.89 -3.94 -2.55
C PHE A 256 18.14 -3.64 -1.71
N TYR A 257 18.56 -2.39 -1.63
CA TYR A 257 19.56 -1.89 -0.69
C TYR A 257 19.48 -0.37 -0.55
N GLY A 258 19.98 0.13 0.56
CA GLY A 258 20.06 1.55 0.92
C GLY A 258 21.02 1.74 2.09
N GLU A 259 20.99 2.89 2.76
CA GLU A 259 21.94 3.28 3.82
C GLU A 259 22.18 2.23 4.92
N PRO A 260 21.13 1.54 5.46
CA PRO A 260 21.31 0.55 6.53
C PRO A 260 21.88 -0.78 6.04
N SER A 261 22.12 -0.93 4.74
CA SER A 261 22.57 -2.18 4.13
C SER A 261 23.77 -1.99 3.21
N SER A 262 24.53 -3.07 2.97
CA SER A 262 25.67 -3.00 2.06
C SER A 262 25.19 -3.01 0.61
N ARG A 263 25.71 -2.07 -0.20
CA ARG A 263 25.52 -2.08 -1.64
C ARG A 263 26.12 -3.35 -2.25
N PRO A 264 25.39 -4.09 -3.09
CA PRO A 264 25.92 -5.28 -3.76
C PRO A 264 27.13 -4.94 -4.63
N LEU A 265 28.10 -5.84 -4.68
CA LEU A 265 29.33 -5.65 -5.46
C LEU A 265 29.00 -5.47 -6.95
N GLY A 266 29.56 -4.44 -7.56
CA GLY A 266 29.37 -4.12 -8.98
C GLY A 266 28.16 -3.22 -9.28
N HIS A 267 27.30 -2.93 -8.32
CA HIS A 267 26.25 -1.93 -8.49
C HIS A 267 26.84 -0.51 -8.43
N TRP A 268 26.44 0.33 -9.38
CA TRP A 268 26.90 1.72 -9.47
C TRP A 268 25.99 2.69 -8.70
N ARG A 269 24.67 2.39 -8.61
CA ARG A 269 23.69 3.20 -7.86
C ARG A 269 24.00 3.16 -6.37
N PRO A 270 23.92 4.29 -5.64
CA PRO A 270 24.08 4.29 -4.19
C PRO A 270 22.99 3.48 -3.48
N GLU A 271 21.72 3.68 -3.86
CA GLU A 271 20.54 3.05 -3.27
C GLU A 271 19.55 2.58 -4.34
N VAL A 272 18.75 1.57 -4.03
CA VAL A 272 17.69 1.03 -4.91
C VAL A 272 16.52 0.59 -4.06
N HIS A 273 15.47 1.41 -3.99
CA HIS A 273 14.24 1.10 -3.24
C HIS A 273 13.08 2.02 -3.61
N ASP A 274 11.85 1.53 -3.42
CA ASP A 274 10.60 2.29 -3.58
C ASP A 274 10.16 2.97 -2.27
N SER A 275 10.69 2.51 -1.14
CA SER A 275 10.41 3.05 0.18
C SER A 275 11.62 2.90 1.08
N ASP A 276 11.92 3.91 1.91
CA ASP A 276 12.99 3.90 2.91
C ASP A 276 12.60 3.15 4.18
N GLY A 277 11.35 3.28 4.60
CA GLY A 277 10.94 2.80 5.90
C GLY A 277 9.45 2.74 6.14
N LEU A 278 9.11 2.00 7.19
CA LEU A 278 7.77 1.97 7.77
C LEU A 278 7.65 3.06 8.83
N LEU A 279 6.59 3.86 8.72
CA LEU A 279 6.19 4.81 9.74
C LEU A 279 4.89 4.34 10.38
N VAL A 280 4.80 4.39 11.71
CA VAL A 280 3.59 4.05 12.47
C VAL A 280 3.27 5.17 13.45
N HIS A 281 2.01 5.59 13.51
CA HIS A 281 1.47 6.47 14.53
C HIS A 281 0.50 5.66 15.40
N ASP A 282 0.86 5.43 16.65
CA ASP A 282 0.04 4.65 17.57
C ASP A 282 -1.03 5.49 18.28
N GLY A 283 -1.94 4.82 19.00
CA GLY A 283 -3.01 5.46 19.75
C GLY A 283 -2.56 6.24 20.98
N ASN A 284 -1.31 6.09 21.43
CA ASN A 284 -0.73 6.84 22.54
C ASN A 284 -0.03 8.13 22.08
N GLY A 285 -0.02 8.38 20.78
CA GLY A 285 0.61 9.55 20.16
C GLY A 285 2.09 9.35 19.80
N GLU A 286 2.61 8.13 19.95
CA GLU A 286 3.98 7.82 19.56
C GLU A 286 4.10 7.66 18.05
N TRP A 287 5.17 8.20 17.47
CA TRP A 287 5.60 8.02 16.10
C TRP A 287 6.80 7.10 16.06
N LEU A 288 6.64 5.93 15.41
CA LEU A 288 7.68 4.93 15.23
C LEU A 288 8.18 4.96 13.79
N TRP A 289 9.49 5.02 13.62
CA TRP A 289 10.16 4.89 12.34
C TRP A 289 11.04 3.65 12.30
N ASN A 290 10.79 2.77 11.34
CA ASN A 290 11.60 1.57 11.11
C ASN A 290 12.16 1.60 9.69
N PRO A 291 13.47 1.88 9.49
CA PRO A 291 14.14 1.73 8.21
C PRO A 291 13.97 0.32 7.68
N LEU A 292 13.73 0.19 6.37
CA LEU A 292 13.62 -1.10 5.71
C LEU A 292 14.98 -1.77 5.51
N MET A 293 14.94 -3.08 5.33
CA MET A 293 16.09 -3.87 4.97
C MET A 293 15.74 -4.94 3.94
N ASN A 294 16.74 -5.45 3.26
CA ASN A 294 16.68 -6.68 2.49
C ASN A 294 17.39 -7.78 3.29
N PRO A 295 16.65 -8.57 4.08
CA PRO A 295 17.23 -9.56 4.96
C PRO A 295 17.70 -10.80 4.18
N ARG A 296 18.58 -11.62 4.76
CA ARG A 296 18.98 -12.90 4.16
C ARG A 296 17.91 -13.98 4.32
N THR A 297 17.13 -13.89 5.38
CA THR A 297 16.02 -14.77 5.70
C THR A 297 14.79 -13.92 5.98
N LEU A 298 13.60 -14.50 5.83
CA LEU A 298 12.35 -13.84 6.15
C LEU A 298 12.42 -13.13 7.51
N ASN A 299 12.14 -11.82 7.51
CA ASN A 299 12.01 -11.01 8.71
C ASN A 299 10.56 -10.54 8.88
N VAL A 300 9.99 -10.79 10.05
CA VAL A 300 8.63 -10.34 10.38
C VAL A 300 8.66 -9.58 11.69
N GLN A 301 8.27 -8.32 11.64
CA GLN A 301 8.17 -7.45 12.80
C GLN A 301 6.71 -7.10 13.08
N SER A 302 6.35 -6.98 14.36
CA SER A 302 5.00 -6.61 14.78
C SER A 302 5.05 -5.45 15.77
N PHE A 303 4.43 -4.34 15.39
CA PHE A 303 4.29 -3.14 16.22
C PHE A 303 2.90 -3.17 16.84
N ILE A 304 2.85 -3.52 18.14
CA ILE A 304 1.59 -3.62 18.89
C ILE A 304 1.02 -2.22 19.08
N VAL A 305 -0.23 -2.01 18.69
CA VAL A 305 -0.93 -0.74 18.82
C VAL A 305 -2.28 -0.95 19.50
N ARG A 306 -2.67 -0.01 20.37
CA ARG A 306 -4.00 -0.06 21.02
C ARG A 306 -5.10 0.42 20.08
N ASP A 307 -4.81 1.44 19.29
CA ASP A 307 -5.71 2.04 18.31
C ASP A 307 -4.86 2.82 17.31
N VAL A 308 -4.50 2.20 16.19
CA VAL A 308 -3.62 2.81 15.20
C VAL A 308 -4.21 4.12 14.67
N LYS A 309 -3.42 5.17 14.65
CA LYS A 309 -3.79 6.48 14.07
C LYS A 309 -3.32 6.62 12.63
N GLY A 310 -2.34 5.83 12.25
CA GLY A 310 -1.88 5.71 10.88
C GLY A 310 -0.64 4.85 10.75
N PHE A 311 -0.39 4.39 9.54
CA PHE A 311 0.85 3.72 9.15
C PHE A 311 1.10 3.88 7.66
N GLY A 312 2.34 3.75 7.23
CA GLY A 312 2.65 3.86 5.81
C GLY A 312 4.08 3.49 5.48
N LEU A 313 4.28 3.12 4.23
CA LEU A 313 5.60 2.96 3.62
C LEU A 313 5.99 4.29 2.99
N MET A 314 7.11 4.83 3.44
CA MET A 314 7.54 6.19 3.13
C MET A 314 8.82 6.18 2.31
N GLN A 315 8.87 6.98 1.25
CA GLN A 315 10.07 7.32 0.52
C GLN A 315 10.52 8.71 0.98
N ARG A 316 11.48 8.78 1.89
CA ARG A 316 11.94 10.02 2.53
C ARG A 316 13.11 10.66 1.80
N ASP A 317 13.99 9.84 1.24
CA ASP A 317 15.10 10.33 0.43
C ASP A 317 14.62 10.58 -1.00
N GLN A 318 14.54 11.86 -1.35
CA GLN A 318 14.08 12.33 -2.64
C GLN A 318 15.17 13.10 -3.38
N ARG A 319 16.44 12.82 -3.04
CA ARG A 319 17.59 13.39 -3.73
C ARG A 319 18.02 12.48 -4.86
N PHE A 320 18.13 13.03 -6.06
CA PHE A 320 18.64 12.30 -7.21
C PHE A 320 20.00 11.64 -6.92
N SER A 321 20.90 12.36 -6.17
CA SER A 321 22.23 11.85 -5.82
C SER A 321 22.24 10.59 -4.94
N SER A 322 21.12 10.25 -4.31
CA SER A 322 21.01 9.01 -3.54
C SER A 322 20.75 7.79 -4.42
N TYR A 323 20.32 8.00 -5.67
CA TYR A 323 19.98 6.92 -6.61
C TYR A 323 20.82 6.95 -7.88
N GLU A 324 21.13 8.15 -8.41
CA GLU A 324 21.86 8.39 -9.66
C GLU A 324 21.25 7.68 -10.88
N ASP A 325 19.92 7.39 -10.85
CA ASP A 325 19.22 6.59 -11.85
C ASP A 325 18.09 7.41 -12.52
N PRO A 326 18.37 8.08 -13.65
CA PRO A 326 17.36 8.89 -14.34
C PRO A 326 16.27 8.06 -15.03
N GLU A 327 16.47 6.75 -15.23
CA GLU A 327 15.49 5.86 -15.84
C GLU A 327 14.45 5.39 -14.82
N ALA A 328 14.91 4.84 -13.69
CA ALA A 328 14.03 4.37 -12.63
C ALA A 328 13.45 5.52 -11.79
N SER A 329 14.19 6.65 -11.65
CA SER A 329 13.80 7.86 -10.92
C SER A 329 13.19 7.55 -9.55
N TYR A 330 13.93 6.82 -8.72
CA TYR A 330 13.50 6.37 -7.37
C TYR A 330 13.20 7.56 -6.45
N GLU A 331 13.90 8.69 -6.62
CA GLU A 331 13.68 9.93 -5.87
C GLU A 331 12.28 10.53 -6.08
N ARG A 332 11.57 10.10 -7.13
CA ARG A 332 10.22 10.55 -7.48
C ARG A 332 9.13 9.52 -7.18
N ARG A 333 9.46 8.44 -6.49
CA ARG A 333 8.46 7.44 -6.11
C ARG A 333 7.69 7.90 -4.88
N PRO A 334 6.35 7.73 -4.86
CA PRO A 334 5.52 8.26 -3.80
C PRO A 334 5.62 7.44 -2.52
N SER A 335 5.28 8.07 -1.42
CA SER A 335 4.90 7.41 -0.17
C SER A 335 3.42 7.06 -0.19
N MET A 336 3.01 6.04 0.57
CA MET A 336 1.60 5.76 0.87
C MET A 336 1.36 5.77 2.37
N TRP A 337 0.39 6.57 2.81
CA TRP A 337 -0.02 6.69 4.20
C TRP A 337 -1.47 6.29 4.40
N ILE A 338 -1.72 5.35 5.32
CA ILE A 338 -3.04 4.88 5.71
C ILE A 338 -3.49 5.62 6.96
N THR A 339 -4.66 6.23 6.92
CA THR A 339 -5.32 6.84 8.08
C THR A 339 -6.65 6.13 8.32
N PRO A 340 -6.83 5.40 9.42
CA PRO A 340 -8.12 4.84 9.81
C PRO A 340 -9.19 5.93 9.96
N VAL A 341 -10.42 5.63 9.58
CA VAL A 341 -11.60 6.43 9.90
C VAL A 341 -12.33 5.75 11.05
N GLY A 342 -12.43 6.45 12.17
CA GLY A 342 -12.87 5.84 13.43
C GLY A 342 -11.77 5.01 14.09
N SER A 343 -12.16 4.17 15.04
CA SER A 343 -11.26 3.29 15.77
C SER A 343 -11.26 1.88 15.17
N TRP A 344 -10.07 1.33 14.90
CA TRP A 344 -9.92 -0.08 14.53
C TRP A 344 -9.69 -0.99 15.75
N GLY A 345 -9.55 -0.38 16.93
CA GLY A 345 -9.30 -1.09 18.18
C GLY A 345 -7.86 -1.62 18.31
N PRO A 346 -7.63 -2.50 19.30
CA PRO A 346 -6.33 -3.10 19.51
C PRO A 346 -5.94 -4.01 18.34
N GLY A 347 -4.67 -3.99 17.98
CA GLY A 347 -4.11 -4.77 16.88
C GLY A 347 -2.61 -4.60 16.78
N ARG A 348 -2.08 -4.84 15.62
CA ARG A 348 -0.65 -4.65 15.31
C ARG A 348 -0.47 -4.19 13.87
N VAL A 349 0.51 -3.35 13.64
CA VAL A 349 1.07 -3.13 12.32
C VAL A 349 2.16 -4.18 12.11
N VAL A 350 2.05 -4.94 11.04
CA VAL A 350 3.01 -6.00 10.68
C VAL A 350 3.85 -5.51 9.53
N LEU A 351 5.16 -5.66 9.64
CA LEU A 351 6.13 -5.48 8.56
C LEU A 351 6.72 -6.84 8.21
N VAL A 352 6.62 -7.19 6.95
CA VAL A 352 7.23 -8.39 6.37
C VAL A 352 8.29 -7.97 5.38
N GLU A 353 9.51 -8.46 5.55
CA GLU A 353 10.64 -8.22 4.68
C GLU A 353 11.16 -9.56 4.18
N LEU A 354 11.05 -9.78 2.87
CA LEU A 354 11.47 -11.00 2.19
C LEU A 354 12.86 -10.80 1.57
N PRO A 355 13.72 -11.81 1.55
CA PRO A 355 14.99 -11.70 0.83
C PRO A 355 14.75 -11.59 -0.67
N THR A 356 15.43 -10.63 -1.32
CA THR A 356 15.44 -10.51 -2.77
C THR A 356 16.86 -10.38 -3.31
N LYS A 357 17.06 -10.85 -4.54
CA LYS A 357 18.35 -10.73 -5.27
C LYS A 357 18.30 -9.66 -6.35
N GLU A 358 17.15 -9.06 -6.58
CA GLU A 358 16.93 -8.11 -7.67
C GLU A 358 15.79 -7.12 -7.33
N GLU A 359 15.81 -5.98 -7.98
CA GLU A 359 14.89 -4.87 -7.78
C GLU A 359 13.49 -5.08 -8.39
N THR A 360 13.29 -6.11 -9.20
CA THR A 360 12.00 -6.38 -9.86
C THR A 360 11.00 -7.07 -8.96
N ASN A 361 11.43 -7.54 -7.78
CA ASN A 361 10.59 -8.25 -6.83
C ASN A 361 10.14 -7.31 -5.70
N ASP A 362 8.86 -7.10 -5.57
CA ASP A 362 8.26 -6.48 -4.40
C ASP A 362 8.50 -7.39 -3.17
N ASN A 363 9.41 -7.01 -2.28
CA ASN A 363 9.85 -7.82 -1.15
C ASN A 363 9.44 -7.27 0.22
N ILE A 364 8.69 -6.19 0.25
CA ILE A 364 8.21 -5.51 1.47
C ILE A 364 6.69 -5.53 1.50
N VAL A 365 6.11 -5.96 2.64
CA VAL A 365 4.67 -5.88 2.88
C VAL A 365 4.42 -5.28 4.26
N ALA A 366 3.53 -4.28 4.35
CA ALA A 366 3.09 -3.70 5.61
C ALA A 366 1.56 -3.66 5.67
N PHE A 367 0.97 -4.02 6.81
CA PHE A 367 -0.48 -4.00 7.00
C PHE A 367 -0.86 -3.94 8.48
N TRP A 368 -2.07 -3.49 8.78
CA TRP A 368 -2.65 -3.66 10.10
C TRP A 368 -3.36 -5.01 10.20
N SER A 369 -3.28 -5.64 11.38
CA SER A 369 -3.94 -6.93 11.67
C SER A 369 -4.63 -6.90 13.02
N PRO A 370 -5.84 -7.49 13.15
CA PRO A 370 -6.48 -7.69 14.44
C PRO A 370 -5.63 -8.61 15.34
N PRO A 371 -5.83 -8.56 16.67
CA PRO A 371 -4.99 -9.30 17.62
C PRO A 371 -5.19 -10.81 17.56
N ALA A 372 -6.34 -11.27 17.05
CA ALA A 372 -6.70 -12.69 16.98
C ALA A 372 -7.04 -13.10 15.55
N ALA A 373 -6.96 -14.40 15.28
CA ALA A 373 -7.42 -15.01 14.06
C ALA A 373 -8.90 -14.70 13.79
N VAL A 374 -9.26 -14.51 12.52
CA VAL A 374 -10.63 -14.23 12.09
C VAL A 374 -11.36 -15.55 11.84
N ALA A 375 -12.44 -15.79 12.58
CA ALA A 375 -13.22 -17.02 12.43
C ALA A 375 -14.05 -17.02 11.13
N ALA A 376 -14.33 -18.21 10.61
CA ALA A 376 -15.28 -18.38 9.50
C ALA A 376 -16.64 -17.78 9.88
N GLY A 377 -17.32 -17.16 8.92
CA GLY A 377 -18.61 -16.49 9.09
C GLY A 377 -18.53 -15.08 9.70
N SER A 378 -17.32 -14.61 10.10
CA SER A 378 -17.14 -13.24 10.57
C SER A 378 -17.42 -12.21 9.47
N ALA A 379 -18.04 -11.09 9.86
CA ALA A 379 -18.20 -9.90 9.03
C ALA A 379 -17.43 -8.74 9.69
N LEU A 380 -16.60 -8.07 8.92
CA LEU A 380 -15.73 -6.98 9.37
C LEU A 380 -15.93 -5.76 8.48
N THR A 381 -15.89 -4.58 9.08
CA THR A 381 -16.00 -3.32 8.34
C THR A 381 -14.82 -2.43 8.68
N PHE A 382 -14.18 -1.89 7.65
CA PHE A 382 -13.09 -0.95 7.79
C PHE A 382 -13.33 0.26 6.89
N GLU A 383 -13.11 1.43 7.45
CA GLU A 383 -13.05 2.67 6.67
C GLU A 383 -11.67 3.30 6.90
N TYR A 384 -11.07 3.78 5.83
CA TYR A 384 -9.76 4.42 5.88
C TYR A 384 -9.51 5.31 4.68
N ARG A 385 -8.53 6.17 4.83
CA ARG A 385 -8.00 7.02 3.78
C ARG A 385 -6.58 6.59 3.44
N ILE A 386 -6.26 6.60 2.17
CA ILE A 386 -4.90 6.45 1.63
C ILE A 386 -4.52 7.79 1.04
N ASP A 387 -3.41 8.36 1.49
CA ASP A 387 -2.79 9.53 0.87
C ASP A 387 -1.51 9.04 0.15
N VAL A 388 -1.41 9.36 -1.14
CA VAL A 388 -0.32 8.94 -2.03
C VAL A 388 0.36 10.16 -2.60
N GLY A 389 1.67 10.28 -2.39
CA GLY A 389 2.44 11.40 -2.91
C GLY A 389 3.77 11.59 -2.20
N ASP A 390 4.38 12.73 -2.46
CA ASP A 390 5.65 13.12 -1.86
C ASP A 390 5.59 13.12 -0.31
N ALA A 391 6.58 12.53 0.33
CA ALA A 391 6.66 12.41 1.79
C ALA A 391 6.57 13.77 2.54
N PRO A 392 7.21 14.88 2.12
CA PRO A 392 7.02 16.17 2.74
C PRO A 392 5.58 16.69 2.68
N VAL A 393 4.91 16.51 1.55
CA VAL A 393 3.51 16.93 1.36
C VAL A 393 2.57 16.10 2.23
N LEU A 394 2.78 14.78 2.30
CA LEU A 394 2.02 13.91 3.20
C LEU A 394 2.21 14.29 4.68
N GLN A 395 3.41 14.71 5.04
CA GLN A 395 3.71 15.15 6.40
C GLN A 395 2.96 16.44 6.77
N ALA A 396 2.90 17.40 5.86
CA ALA A 396 2.15 18.64 6.04
C ALA A 396 0.63 18.42 6.11
N ALA A 397 0.12 17.43 5.37
CA ALA A 397 -1.32 17.14 5.31
C ALA A 397 -1.85 16.39 6.54
N ASN A 398 -0.99 15.70 7.29
CA ASN A 398 -1.42 14.68 8.22
C ASN A 398 -1.35 14.97 9.70
N THR A 399 -0.74 16.05 10.21
CA THR A 399 -0.97 16.46 11.60
C THR A 399 -0.12 17.66 12.10
N GLU A 400 -0.74 18.49 12.95
CA GLU A 400 -0.06 19.51 13.76
C GLU A 400 1.00 18.90 14.71
N THR A 401 0.78 17.69 15.21
CA THR A 401 1.66 17.03 16.20
C THR A 401 2.96 16.52 15.61
N ARG A 402 2.98 16.09 14.34
CA ARG A 402 4.18 15.56 13.73
C ARG A 402 5.16 16.62 13.27
N SER A 403 4.68 17.80 12.90
CA SER A 403 5.54 18.93 12.52
C SER A 403 6.45 19.38 13.67
N VAL A 404 6.13 18.96 14.90
CA VAL A 404 6.90 19.28 16.12
C VAL A 404 8.06 18.31 16.37
N LEU A 405 8.00 17.06 15.88
CA LEU A 405 9.03 16.06 16.13
C LEU A 405 10.12 16.08 15.05
N GLY A 406 11.38 15.97 15.48
CA GLY A 406 12.51 15.66 14.61
C GLY A 406 12.35 14.26 14.01
N ARG A 407 12.73 14.08 12.76
CA ARG A 407 12.65 12.81 12.04
C ARG A 407 14.03 12.19 11.84
N SER A 408 14.11 10.87 11.85
CA SER A 408 15.28 10.14 11.38
C SER A 408 15.41 10.34 9.87
N VAL A 409 16.58 10.79 9.43
CA VAL A 409 16.88 11.05 8.01
C VAL A 409 17.86 10.06 7.43
N HIS A 410 18.76 9.53 8.27
CA HIS A 410 19.75 8.52 7.86
C HIS A 410 19.94 7.48 8.96
N THR A 411 20.18 6.23 8.56
CA THR A 411 20.57 5.13 9.45
C THR A 411 21.72 4.38 8.83
N PHE A 412 22.89 4.41 9.48
CA PHE A 412 24.08 3.69 9.05
C PHE A 412 24.39 2.56 10.02
N VAL A 413 24.71 1.39 9.50
CA VAL A 413 25.06 0.21 10.28
C VAL A 413 26.42 -0.30 9.85
N GLY A 414 27.30 -0.52 10.82
CA GLY A 414 28.65 -0.99 10.57
C GLY A 414 29.21 -1.84 11.70
N ARG A 415 30.42 -2.37 11.52
CA ARG A 415 31.16 -3.05 12.60
C ARG A 415 31.57 -2.05 13.68
N GLY A 416 31.55 -2.50 14.94
CA GLY A 416 31.92 -1.68 16.09
C GLY A 416 33.42 -1.62 16.39
N GLU A 417 34.30 -1.68 15.43
CA GLU A 417 35.73 -1.99 15.57
C GLU A 417 36.69 -0.78 15.60
N PHE A 418 36.31 0.36 16.12
CA PHE A 418 37.14 1.55 15.90
C PHE A 418 38.27 1.85 16.94
N ASP A 419 38.34 1.18 18.10
CA ASP A 419 39.28 1.61 19.14
C ASP A 419 40.20 0.51 19.71
N GLY A 420 41.09 -0.07 18.89
CA GLY A 420 42.25 -0.84 19.37
C GLY A 420 42.03 -2.37 19.44
N PRO A 421 43.06 -3.12 19.87
CA PRO A 421 43.06 -4.59 19.86
C PRO A 421 42.21 -5.17 20.98
N GLY A 422 40.91 -4.97 20.95
CA GLY A 422 39.93 -5.52 21.84
C GLY A 422 38.99 -6.48 21.15
N ASP A 423 38.17 -7.21 21.90
CA ASP A 423 37.17 -8.13 21.42
C ASP A 423 36.06 -7.40 20.64
N SER A 424 36.34 -7.16 19.37
CA SER A 424 35.42 -6.49 18.42
C SER A 424 34.39 -7.43 17.83
N LYS A 425 34.52 -8.74 18.02
CA LYS A 425 33.64 -9.73 17.42
C LYS A 425 32.20 -9.57 17.91
N GLY A 426 31.29 -9.46 16.94
CA GLY A 426 29.86 -9.37 17.20
C GLY A 426 29.37 -8.03 17.74
N ARG A 427 30.17 -6.95 17.67
CA ARG A 427 29.70 -5.60 17.98
C ARG A 427 29.29 -4.88 16.72
N TYR A 428 28.23 -4.07 16.81
CA TYR A 428 27.73 -3.23 15.73
C TYR A 428 27.69 -1.77 16.18
N ARG A 429 28.13 -0.89 15.29
CA ARG A 429 27.96 0.55 15.42
C ARG A 429 26.75 0.95 14.56
N VAL A 430 25.75 1.58 15.19
CA VAL A 430 24.59 2.14 14.51
C VAL A 430 24.63 3.64 14.69
N LEU A 431 24.49 4.39 13.60
CA LEU A 431 24.40 5.85 13.60
C LEU A 431 23.05 6.24 13.05
N VAL A 432 22.32 7.04 13.81
CA VAL A 432 20.99 7.54 13.42
C VAL A 432 21.03 9.06 13.41
N ASP A 433 20.78 9.65 12.27
CA ASP A 433 20.73 11.10 12.10
C ASP A 433 19.31 11.61 12.18
N PHE A 434 19.10 12.60 13.04
CA PHE A 434 17.80 13.25 13.23
C PHE A 434 17.86 14.72 12.80
N LYS A 435 16.76 15.19 12.15
CA LYS A 435 16.63 16.55 11.65
C LYS A 435 15.17 17.03 11.72
N GLY A 436 14.99 18.35 11.77
CA GLY A 436 13.69 18.98 11.67
C GLY A 436 12.94 19.10 13.00
N GLY A 437 11.73 19.65 12.95
CA GLY A 437 10.86 19.83 14.10
C GLY A 437 11.50 20.59 15.25
N ALA A 438 11.27 20.13 16.48
CA ALA A 438 11.79 20.78 17.70
C ALA A 438 13.33 20.80 17.78
N LEU A 439 14.03 20.00 16.96
CA LEU A 439 15.49 20.02 16.91
C LEU A 439 16.04 21.29 16.25
N GLU A 440 15.31 21.92 15.32
CA GLU A 440 15.75 23.15 14.63
C GLU A 440 15.91 24.35 15.57
N ALA A 441 15.14 24.35 16.65
CA ALA A 441 15.24 25.40 17.67
C ALA A 441 16.37 25.17 18.69
N ARG A 442 17.17 24.10 18.54
CA ARG A 442 18.23 23.74 19.49
C ARG A 442 19.60 24.17 18.98
N ALA A 443 20.33 24.86 19.84
CA ALA A 443 21.73 25.20 19.54
C ALA A 443 22.58 23.93 19.46
N PRO A 444 23.67 23.89 18.65
CA PRO A 444 24.59 22.76 18.56
C PRO A 444 25.17 22.30 19.90
N SER A 445 25.24 23.20 20.87
CA SER A 445 25.72 22.93 22.24
C SER A 445 24.60 22.49 23.22
N ALA A 446 23.37 22.34 22.76
CA ALA A 446 22.26 21.94 23.63
C ALA A 446 22.53 20.56 24.25
N PRO A 447 22.26 20.34 25.55
CA PRO A 447 22.52 19.08 26.23
C PRO A 447 21.40 18.06 25.93
N LEU A 448 21.37 17.56 24.68
CA LEU A 448 20.43 16.52 24.32
C LEU A 448 20.86 15.18 24.91
N ARG A 449 19.88 14.39 25.31
CA ARG A 449 20.04 13.00 25.75
C ARG A 449 19.37 12.06 24.77
N ALA A 450 19.78 10.81 24.78
CA ALA A 450 19.08 9.75 24.08
C ALA A 450 18.49 8.77 25.10
N GLU A 451 17.28 8.29 24.81
CA GLU A 451 16.74 7.08 25.41
C GLU A 451 16.92 5.96 24.41
N VAL A 452 17.77 4.98 24.77
CA VAL A 452 18.13 3.85 23.92
C VAL A 452 17.87 2.57 24.67
N SER A 453 17.21 1.61 24.04
CA SER A 453 16.97 0.29 24.62
C SER A 453 17.20 -0.83 23.61
N ALA A 454 17.68 -1.97 24.12
CA ALA A 454 17.63 -3.25 23.43
C ALA A 454 16.32 -3.94 23.87
N MET A 455 15.41 -4.16 22.93
CA MET A 455 14.10 -4.76 23.25
C MET A 455 14.23 -6.28 23.45
N GLU A 456 15.02 -6.96 22.60
CA GLU A 456 15.31 -8.39 22.67
C GLU A 456 16.65 -8.70 22.01
N GLY A 457 17.24 -9.82 22.39
CA GLY A 457 18.34 -10.46 21.65
C GLY A 457 19.72 -9.85 21.81
N GLY A 458 19.98 -9.07 22.87
CA GLY A 458 21.33 -8.52 23.10
C GLY A 458 21.35 -7.35 24.06
N GLN A 459 22.37 -6.49 23.93
CA GLN A 459 22.56 -5.34 24.83
C GLN A 459 23.12 -4.13 24.11
N VAL A 460 22.73 -2.93 24.55
CA VAL A 460 23.39 -1.68 24.24
C VAL A 460 24.62 -1.57 25.18
N LEU A 461 25.81 -1.39 24.58
CA LEU A 461 27.07 -1.25 25.32
C LEU A 461 27.33 0.21 25.67
N GLU A 462 27.12 1.09 24.72
CA GLU A 462 27.24 2.55 24.89
C GLU A 462 26.34 3.28 23.88
N HIS A 463 26.03 4.53 24.17
CA HIS A 463 25.43 5.45 23.21
C HIS A 463 25.85 6.89 23.51
N SER A 464 25.81 7.74 22.50
CA SER A 464 26.11 9.16 22.62
C SER A 464 25.28 9.98 21.61
N VAL A 465 25.12 11.26 21.94
CA VAL A 465 24.45 12.23 21.06
C VAL A 465 25.43 13.34 20.74
N SER A 466 25.54 13.70 19.47
CA SER A 466 26.40 14.79 19.00
C SER A 466 25.75 15.56 17.86
N TRP A 467 26.11 16.85 17.74
CA TRP A 467 25.80 17.65 16.58
C TRP A 467 26.82 17.39 15.47
N VAL A 468 26.38 17.16 14.26
CA VAL A 468 27.23 16.98 13.07
C VAL A 468 27.09 18.23 12.20
N GLU A 469 28.06 19.14 12.32
CA GLU A 469 28.05 20.43 11.63
C GLU A 469 27.93 20.32 10.11
N ALA A 470 28.68 19.38 9.51
CA ALA A 470 28.73 19.20 8.06
C ALA A 470 27.37 18.82 7.44
N SER A 471 26.55 18.09 8.17
CA SER A 471 25.23 17.59 7.70
C SER A 471 24.06 18.34 8.34
N GLN A 472 24.35 19.20 9.33
CA GLN A 472 23.31 19.93 10.10
C GLN A 472 22.28 18.98 10.71
N VAL A 473 22.74 17.93 11.41
CA VAL A 473 21.93 16.88 12.02
C VAL A 473 22.37 16.60 13.45
N TRP A 474 21.45 16.09 14.26
CA TRP A 474 21.76 15.47 15.53
C TRP A 474 21.98 13.98 15.34
N ARG A 475 23.15 13.46 15.66
CA ARG A 475 23.52 12.08 15.51
C ARG A 475 23.46 11.33 16.83
N LEU A 476 22.67 10.28 16.87
CA LEU A 476 22.68 9.24 17.89
C LEU A 476 23.61 8.12 17.41
N ALA A 477 24.70 7.90 18.15
CA ALA A 477 25.60 6.78 17.93
C ALA A 477 25.32 5.70 18.99
N ILE A 478 25.14 4.45 18.57
CA ILE A 478 24.86 3.31 19.43
C ILE A 478 25.92 2.24 19.14
N LEU A 479 26.56 1.71 20.20
CA LEU A 479 27.34 0.49 20.14
C LEU A 479 26.52 -0.61 20.79
N ALA A 480 26.24 -1.68 20.05
CA ALA A 480 25.39 -2.77 20.49
C ALA A 480 26.01 -4.13 20.20
N ARG A 481 25.66 -5.14 21.01
CA ARG A 481 26.08 -6.52 20.82
C ARG A 481 24.84 -7.42 20.83
N PRO A 482 24.46 -8.04 19.71
CA PRO A 482 23.48 -9.10 19.67
C PRO A 482 23.91 -10.30 20.55
N ALA A 483 22.96 -11.00 21.14
CA ALA A 483 23.20 -12.30 21.73
C ALA A 483 23.47 -13.33 20.62
N GLU A 484 24.20 -14.39 20.96
CA GLU A 484 24.59 -15.41 19.99
C GLU A 484 23.36 -15.98 19.27
N ASN A 485 23.40 -15.96 17.94
CA ASN A 485 22.35 -16.47 17.04
C ASN A 485 20.95 -15.86 17.27
N LYS A 486 20.88 -14.61 17.77
CA LYS A 486 19.60 -13.90 17.94
C LYS A 486 19.64 -12.53 17.25
N PRO A 487 18.55 -12.11 16.60
CA PRO A 487 18.42 -10.73 16.16
C PRO A 487 18.37 -9.80 17.38
N LEU A 488 18.87 -8.58 17.22
CA LEU A 488 18.81 -7.55 18.25
C LEU A 488 17.89 -6.42 17.83
N ALA A 489 16.74 -6.29 18.46
CA ALA A 489 15.85 -5.18 18.25
C ALA A 489 16.28 -3.98 19.11
N LEU A 490 16.58 -2.88 18.45
CA LEU A 490 16.98 -1.59 19.03
C LEU A 490 15.85 -0.57 18.91
N ARG A 491 15.82 0.35 19.87
CA ARG A 491 14.92 1.50 19.89
C ARG A 491 15.68 2.71 20.40
N GLY A 492 15.45 3.90 19.81
CA GLY A 492 16.12 5.12 20.23
C GLY A 492 15.33 6.37 19.90
N ALA A 493 15.37 7.38 20.79
CA ALA A 493 14.82 8.71 20.57
C ALA A 493 15.70 9.77 21.25
N LEU A 494 15.65 11.01 20.77
CA LEU A 494 16.33 12.13 21.38
C LEU A 494 15.38 12.91 22.29
N LEU A 495 15.89 13.32 23.44
CA LEU A 495 15.16 14.08 24.45
C LEU A 495 15.96 15.32 24.88
N HIS A 496 15.22 16.35 25.28
CA HIS A 496 15.75 17.48 26.05
C HIS A 496 14.98 17.54 27.37
N GLU A 497 15.70 17.48 28.46
CA GLU A 497 15.10 17.26 29.79
C GLU A 497 14.22 16.01 29.79
N ASN A 498 12.89 16.14 29.94
CA ASN A 498 11.92 15.03 29.91
C ASN A 498 10.99 15.05 28.69
N GLN A 499 11.27 15.93 27.72
CA GLN A 499 10.47 16.05 26.50
C GLN A 499 11.13 15.29 25.36
N THR A 500 10.43 14.34 24.76
CA THR A 500 10.84 13.68 23.52
C THR A 500 10.80 14.68 22.37
N LEU A 501 11.91 14.81 21.65
CA LEU A 501 12.08 15.77 20.54
C LEU A 501 11.97 15.10 19.18
N THR A 502 12.06 13.79 19.10
CA THR A 502 12.09 13.05 17.83
C THR A 502 11.02 11.96 17.78
N GLU A 503 10.74 11.49 16.59
CA GLU A 503 10.12 10.18 16.47
C GLU A 503 11.01 9.11 17.10
N THR A 504 10.41 7.97 17.46
CA THR A 504 11.16 6.82 17.96
C THR A 504 11.67 6.01 16.79
N TRP A 505 12.98 5.96 16.62
CA TRP A 505 13.64 5.09 15.68
C TRP A 505 13.69 3.66 16.22
N THR A 506 13.40 2.67 15.37
CA THR A 506 13.51 1.24 15.69
C THR A 506 14.27 0.53 14.59
N TYR A 507 15.05 -0.51 14.91
CA TYR A 507 15.78 -1.30 13.93
C TYR A 507 16.14 -2.67 14.46
N THR A 508 16.10 -3.69 13.61
CA THR A 508 16.48 -5.05 13.98
C THR A 508 17.81 -5.44 13.31
N LEU A 509 18.87 -5.55 14.11
CA LEU A 509 20.15 -6.09 13.67
C LEU A 509 20.05 -7.61 13.55
N GLN A 510 20.25 -8.15 12.35
CA GLN A 510 20.36 -9.59 12.12
C GLN A 510 21.83 -9.99 12.09
N GLN A 511 22.22 -11.00 12.88
CA GLN A 511 23.62 -11.48 12.91
C GLN A 511 24.10 -12.04 11.57
N GLU A 512 23.17 -12.52 10.74
CA GLU A 512 23.45 -13.02 9.41
C GLU A 512 23.63 -11.94 8.34
N ASN A 513 23.58 -10.67 8.73
CA ASN A 513 24.06 -9.56 7.90
C ASN A 513 25.55 -9.31 8.20
N PRO A 514 26.48 -10.23 7.83
CA PRO A 514 27.88 -9.88 7.93
C PRO A 514 28.08 -8.73 6.95
N ILE A 515 28.53 -7.62 7.48
CA ILE A 515 29.19 -6.60 6.67
C ILE A 515 30.19 -7.38 5.83
N PRO A 516 30.15 -7.26 4.49
CA PRO A 516 31.06 -8.03 3.65
C PRO A 516 32.48 -7.90 4.18
N GLU A 517 33.18 -9.01 4.40
CA GLU A 517 34.59 -8.94 4.61
C GLU A 517 35.17 -8.27 3.37
N LEU A 518 35.62 -7.05 3.52
CA LEU A 518 36.45 -6.41 2.52
C LEU A 518 37.59 -7.40 2.32
N GLY A 519 37.63 -8.09 1.17
CA GLY A 519 38.66 -9.03 0.84
C GLY A 519 39.99 -8.38 1.09
N ARG A 520 40.86 -9.07 1.87
CA ARG A 520 42.24 -8.72 2.05
C ARG A 520 42.98 -8.83 0.74
#